data_1b4b4f2d3268d503d89836c7957c832f
#
_entry.id   1b4b4f2d3268d503d89836c7957c832f
#
_cell.length_a   1.000
_cell.length_b   1.000
_cell.length_c   1.000
_cell.angle_alpha   90.00
_cell.angle_beta   90.00
_cell.angle_gamma   90.00
#
_symmetry.space_group_name_H-M   'P 1'
#
loop_
_entity.id
_entity.type
_entity.pdbx_description
1 polymer ?
#
loop_
_entity_poly.entity_id
_entity_poly.type
_entity_poly.pdbx_seq_one_letter_code
_entity_poly.pdbx_strand_id
1 'polypeptide(L)'
;MGYQTTIKKLGLSTIFDIKGNASAASKRISHLGLALPSEPNTATEKDEQHLCWVGEDHWLLLAPAEKEDQLLDTLAPHDPAMDCRIVLVSDAYTFFTVTGNQADEILAIASPLDIRPINFPENAATYSELFGIRGLIMRRQKGYLIAVERSYADMIAIYFEKVLTGNG
;
A
#
# COMPACT_ATOMS: atom_id res chain seq x y z
N MET A 1 14.27 25.36 10.18
CA MET A 1 14.51 24.84 8.81
C MET A 1 13.54 23.70 8.59
N GLY A 2 12.70 23.77 7.55
CA GLY A 2 11.77 22.67 7.23
C GLY A 2 12.50 21.52 6.53
N TYR A 3 11.90 20.32 6.60
CA TYR A 3 12.42 19.15 5.90
C TYR A 3 12.35 19.31 4.37
N GLN A 4 13.36 18.80 3.65
CA GLN A 4 13.37 18.71 2.18
C GLN A 4 12.56 17.48 1.74
N THR A 5 11.30 17.47 2.10
CA THR A 5 10.38 16.36 1.88
C THR A 5 9.03 16.92 1.45
N THR A 6 8.41 16.26 0.48
CA THR A 6 7.07 16.56 0.01
C THR A 6 6.14 15.43 0.41
N ILE A 7 5.06 15.77 1.08
CA ILE A 7 3.97 14.84 1.39
C ILE A 7 2.75 15.28 0.60
N LYS A 8 2.17 14.35 -0.14
CA LYS A 8 1.02 14.62 -1.00
C LYS A 8 -0.07 13.59 -0.76
N LYS A 9 -1.27 14.05 -0.40
CA LYS A 9 -2.48 13.23 -0.44
C LYS A 9 -2.85 12.96 -1.90
N LEU A 10 -3.04 11.71 -2.26
CA LEU A 10 -3.40 11.30 -3.61
C LEU A 10 -4.93 11.25 -3.78
N GLY A 11 -5.35 11.22 -5.03
CA GLY A 11 -6.73 10.89 -5.41
C GLY A 11 -7.06 9.42 -5.15
N LEU A 12 -8.21 9.00 -5.66
CA LEU A 12 -8.66 7.60 -5.57
C LEU A 12 -7.67 6.67 -6.26
N SER A 13 -7.46 5.52 -5.67
CA SER A 13 -6.73 4.39 -6.25
C SER A 13 -7.57 3.14 -6.08
N THR A 14 -7.43 2.21 -7.01
CA THR A 14 -8.11 0.93 -6.93
C THR A 14 -7.38 -0.01 -5.98
N ILE A 15 -8.14 -0.62 -5.05
CA ILE A 15 -7.62 -1.63 -4.14
C ILE A 15 -8.55 -2.84 -4.12
N PHE A 16 -7.96 -4.02 -4.30
CA PHE A 16 -8.61 -5.29 -4.00
C PHE A 16 -7.94 -5.95 -2.81
N ASP A 17 -8.75 -6.33 -1.82
CA ASP A 17 -8.37 -7.20 -0.69
C ASP A 17 -8.56 -8.65 -1.13
N ILE A 18 -7.48 -9.44 -1.09
CA ILE A 18 -7.42 -10.81 -1.59
C ILE A 18 -7.02 -11.71 -0.43
N LYS A 19 -7.92 -12.61 -0.03
CA LYS A 19 -7.71 -13.55 1.08
C LYS A 19 -8.02 -14.96 0.68
N GLY A 20 -7.20 -15.91 1.15
CA GLY A 20 -7.43 -17.33 0.99
C GLY A 20 -6.22 -18.09 0.49
N ASN A 21 -6.46 -19.30 0.02
CA ASN A 21 -5.42 -20.21 -0.41
C ASN A 21 -4.54 -19.62 -1.51
N ALA A 22 -3.21 -19.67 -1.33
CA ALA A 22 -2.23 -19.08 -2.25
C ALA A 22 -2.34 -19.66 -3.69
N SER A 23 -2.64 -20.96 -3.83
CA SER A 23 -2.82 -21.57 -5.16
C SER A 23 -4.05 -21.00 -5.88
N ALA A 24 -5.16 -20.79 -5.17
CA ALA A 24 -6.37 -20.21 -5.73
C ALA A 24 -6.16 -18.73 -6.06
N ALA A 25 -5.53 -17.96 -5.16
CA ALA A 25 -5.16 -16.56 -5.39
C ALA A 25 -4.23 -16.42 -6.62
N SER A 26 -3.22 -17.27 -6.75
CA SER A 26 -2.30 -17.28 -7.89
C SER A 26 -3.03 -17.49 -9.22
N LYS A 27 -3.99 -18.41 -9.28
CA LYS A 27 -4.79 -18.64 -10.49
C LYS A 27 -5.58 -17.40 -10.90
N ARG A 28 -6.20 -16.71 -9.94
CA ARG A 28 -6.98 -15.49 -10.19
C ARG A 28 -6.10 -14.36 -10.69
N ILE A 29 -4.95 -14.17 -10.07
CA ILE A 29 -4.03 -13.07 -10.36
C ILE A 29 -3.22 -13.32 -11.65
N SER A 30 -2.99 -14.57 -12.03
CA SER A 30 -2.23 -14.91 -13.25
C SER A 30 -2.80 -14.26 -14.51
N HIS A 31 -4.11 -14.02 -14.58
CA HIS A 31 -4.76 -13.32 -15.68
C HIS A 31 -4.30 -11.85 -15.84
N LEU A 32 -3.75 -11.26 -14.77
CA LEU A 32 -3.15 -9.92 -14.79
C LEU A 32 -1.68 -9.95 -15.21
N GLY A 33 -1.11 -11.16 -15.39
CA GLY A 33 0.32 -11.35 -15.64
C GLY A 33 1.20 -11.00 -14.43
N LEU A 34 0.61 -10.93 -13.23
CA LEU A 34 1.29 -10.82 -11.95
C LEU A 34 1.54 -12.20 -11.36
N ALA A 35 2.59 -12.30 -10.54
CA ALA A 35 2.83 -13.45 -9.67
C ALA A 35 2.68 -13.03 -8.21
N LEU A 36 2.30 -13.98 -7.35
CA LEU A 36 2.34 -13.72 -5.91
C LEU A 36 3.79 -13.43 -5.50
N PRO A 37 4.02 -12.47 -4.58
CA PRO A 37 5.33 -12.26 -3.99
C PRO A 37 5.85 -13.56 -3.36
N SER A 38 7.15 -13.84 -3.50
CA SER A 38 7.80 -15.04 -2.94
C SER A 38 8.24 -14.86 -1.49
N GLU A 39 8.36 -13.62 -1.05
CA GLU A 39 8.80 -13.27 0.30
C GLU A 39 7.72 -12.44 1.03
N PRO A 40 7.48 -12.70 2.33
CA PRO A 40 6.56 -11.89 3.12
C PRO A 40 6.96 -10.42 3.15
N ASN A 41 5.97 -9.54 3.26
CA ASN A 41 6.18 -8.10 3.33
C ASN A 41 6.88 -7.50 2.10
N THR A 42 6.67 -8.11 0.94
CA THR A 42 7.14 -7.59 -0.35
C THR A 42 5.99 -7.44 -1.34
N ALA A 43 6.26 -6.81 -2.46
CA ALA A 43 5.32 -6.64 -3.55
C ALA A 43 5.94 -7.09 -4.88
N THR A 44 5.09 -7.60 -5.77
CA THR A 44 5.38 -7.72 -7.20
C THR A 44 4.70 -6.58 -7.94
N GLU A 45 5.29 -6.16 -9.05
CA GLU A 45 4.81 -5.02 -9.84
C GLU A 45 4.73 -5.40 -11.32
N LYS A 46 3.67 -4.95 -11.99
CA LYS A 46 3.51 -4.98 -13.44
C LYS A 46 2.47 -3.94 -13.89
N ASP A 47 2.78 -3.17 -14.91
CA ASP A 47 1.86 -2.22 -15.55
C ASP A 47 1.16 -1.29 -14.54
N GLU A 48 1.94 -0.70 -13.61
CA GLU A 48 1.48 0.15 -12.50
C GLU A 48 0.56 -0.55 -11.49
N GLN A 49 0.45 -1.85 -11.55
CA GLN A 49 -0.24 -2.67 -10.56
C GLN A 49 0.77 -3.24 -9.57
N HIS A 50 0.45 -3.18 -8.29
CA HIS A 50 1.29 -3.68 -7.20
C HIS A 50 0.53 -4.71 -6.40
N LEU A 51 1.04 -5.92 -6.33
CA LEU A 51 0.50 -6.97 -5.49
C LEU A 51 1.37 -7.12 -4.24
N CYS A 52 0.86 -6.70 -3.10
CA CYS A 52 1.55 -6.68 -1.82
C CYS A 52 1.17 -7.90 -0.98
N TRP A 53 2.13 -8.64 -0.46
CA TRP A 53 1.91 -9.70 0.53
C TRP A 53 1.89 -9.09 1.93
N VAL A 54 0.71 -8.90 2.51
CA VAL A 54 0.50 -8.14 3.75
C VAL A 54 0.16 -9.00 4.97
N GLY A 55 0.03 -10.30 4.80
CA GLY A 55 -0.25 -11.26 5.87
C GLY A 55 -0.32 -12.69 5.35
N GLU A 56 -0.42 -13.67 6.25
CA GLU A 56 -0.65 -15.06 5.88
C GLU A 56 -1.95 -15.16 5.06
N ASP A 57 -1.87 -15.79 3.89
CA ASP A 57 -2.98 -15.92 2.93
C ASP A 57 -3.72 -14.59 2.63
N HIS A 58 -2.98 -13.47 2.66
CA HIS A 58 -3.55 -12.14 2.52
C HIS A 58 -2.69 -11.23 1.65
N TRP A 59 -3.27 -10.73 0.57
CA TRP A 59 -2.63 -9.80 -0.38
C TRP A 59 -3.52 -8.59 -0.62
N LEU A 60 -2.88 -7.48 -1.00
CA LEU A 60 -3.55 -6.30 -1.52
C LEU A 60 -3.06 -6.05 -2.95
N LEU A 61 -3.98 -5.93 -3.88
CA LEU A 61 -3.69 -5.45 -5.23
C LEU A 61 -4.04 -3.97 -5.30
N LEU A 62 -3.03 -3.14 -5.59
CA LEU A 62 -3.15 -1.72 -5.79
C LEU A 62 -2.98 -1.41 -7.27
N ALA A 63 -3.82 -0.51 -7.79
CA ALA A 63 -3.76 -0.07 -9.18
C ALA A 63 -4.25 1.38 -9.33
N PRO A 64 -3.94 2.05 -10.46
CA PRO A 64 -4.57 3.32 -10.81
C PRO A 64 -6.10 3.19 -10.89
N ALA A 65 -6.81 4.26 -10.51
CA ALA A 65 -8.28 4.25 -10.45
C ALA A 65 -8.95 3.94 -11.80
N GLU A 66 -8.35 4.36 -12.90
CA GLU A 66 -8.82 4.12 -14.27
C GLU A 66 -8.79 2.64 -14.68
N LYS A 67 -8.09 1.79 -13.94
CA LYS A 67 -8.07 0.33 -14.17
C LYS A 67 -9.15 -0.44 -13.41
N GLU A 68 -9.95 0.23 -12.58
CA GLU A 68 -10.90 -0.43 -11.68
C GLU A 68 -11.91 -1.31 -12.44
N ASP A 69 -12.57 -0.78 -13.46
CA ASP A 69 -13.57 -1.54 -14.24
C ASP A 69 -12.94 -2.76 -14.90
N GLN A 70 -11.78 -2.60 -15.54
CA GLN A 70 -11.06 -3.72 -16.15
C GLN A 70 -10.67 -4.79 -15.13
N LEU A 71 -10.24 -4.39 -13.95
CA LEU A 71 -9.87 -5.31 -12.89
C LEU A 71 -11.08 -5.99 -12.28
N LEU A 72 -12.21 -5.31 -12.14
CA LEU A 72 -13.48 -5.92 -11.73
C LEU A 72 -13.91 -7.03 -12.69
N ASP A 73 -13.83 -6.80 -13.98
CA ASP A 73 -14.14 -7.80 -14.99
C ASP A 73 -13.18 -9.00 -14.93
N THR A 74 -11.87 -8.73 -14.78
CA THR A 74 -10.83 -9.77 -14.79
C THR A 74 -10.81 -10.60 -13.53
N LEU A 75 -10.93 -9.96 -12.37
CA LEU A 75 -10.88 -10.61 -11.06
C LEU A 75 -12.23 -11.22 -10.64
N ALA A 76 -13.32 -10.75 -11.24
CA ALA A 76 -14.69 -11.21 -10.97
C ALA A 76 -14.93 -11.45 -9.45
N PRO A 77 -14.89 -10.41 -8.59
CA PRO A 77 -14.96 -10.59 -7.14
C PRO A 77 -16.27 -11.20 -6.65
N HIS A 78 -17.30 -11.21 -7.50
CA HIS A 78 -18.60 -11.83 -7.22
C HIS A 78 -18.65 -13.34 -7.51
N ASP A 79 -17.59 -13.89 -8.13
CA ASP A 79 -17.50 -15.33 -8.34
C ASP A 79 -17.25 -16.01 -7.00
N PRO A 80 -18.13 -16.94 -6.55
CA PRO A 80 -18.00 -17.62 -5.27
C PRO A 80 -16.92 -18.72 -5.30
N ALA A 81 -15.68 -18.36 -5.63
CA ALA A 81 -14.54 -19.26 -5.45
C ALA A 81 -14.37 -19.51 -3.96
N MET A 82 -14.53 -20.77 -3.52
CA MET A 82 -14.54 -21.13 -2.10
C MET A 82 -13.19 -20.91 -1.41
N ASP A 83 -12.08 -20.95 -2.16
CA ASP A 83 -10.72 -20.93 -1.61
C ASP A 83 -10.01 -19.55 -1.69
N CYS A 84 -10.63 -18.56 -2.34
CA CYS A 84 -10.07 -17.23 -2.49
C CYS A 84 -11.17 -16.17 -2.57
N ARG A 85 -11.16 -15.27 -1.61
CA ARG A 85 -12.08 -14.13 -1.56
C ARG A 85 -11.38 -12.88 -2.06
N ILE A 86 -11.99 -12.20 -3.02
CA ILE A 86 -11.53 -10.94 -3.57
C ILE A 86 -12.61 -9.88 -3.32
N VAL A 87 -12.25 -8.76 -2.73
CA VAL A 87 -13.18 -7.67 -2.40
C VAL A 87 -12.59 -6.34 -2.87
N LEU A 88 -13.37 -5.57 -3.61
CA LEU A 88 -13.02 -4.18 -3.93
C LEU A 88 -13.18 -3.32 -2.67
N VAL A 89 -12.10 -2.64 -2.27
CA VAL A 89 -12.04 -1.82 -1.05
C VAL A 89 -11.46 -0.42 -1.31
N SER A 90 -11.57 0.06 -2.54
CA SER A 90 -11.03 1.37 -2.96
C SER A 90 -11.51 2.52 -2.08
N ASP A 91 -12.76 2.48 -1.65
CA ASP A 91 -13.36 3.51 -0.81
C ASP A 91 -12.89 3.49 0.64
N ALA A 92 -12.28 2.40 1.09
CA ALA A 92 -11.84 2.25 2.48
C ALA A 92 -10.53 2.98 2.78
N TYR A 93 -9.75 3.36 1.76
CA TYR A 93 -8.39 3.88 1.95
C TYR A 93 -8.18 5.27 1.36
N THR A 94 -7.22 5.97 1.94
CA THR A 94 -6.64 7.20 1.39
C THR A 94 -5.13 7.03 1.31
N PHE A 95 -4.55 7.51 0.21
CA PHE A 95 -3.13 7.38 -0.08
C PHE A 95 -2.38 8.68 0.11
N PHE A 96 -1.13 8.55 0.56
CA PHE A 96 -0.14 9.61 0.62
C PHE A 96 1.16 9.16 -0.01
N THR A 97 1.87 10.09 -0.67
CA THR A 97 3.28 9.90 -0.99
C THR A 97 4.13 10.74 -0.04
N VAL A 98 5.24 10.15 0.41
CA VAL A 98 6.29 10.84 1.16
C VAL A 98 7.56 10.76 0.33
N THR A 99 8.00 11.87 -0.26
CA THR A 99 9.11 11.90 -1.22
C THR A 99 10.10 13.01 -0.90
N GLY A 100 11.36 12.80 -1.27
CA GLY A 100 12.43 13.78 -1.04
C GLY A 100 13.60 13.20 -0.24
N ASN A 101 14.65 13.98 -0.10
CA ASN A 101 15.91 13.52 0.50
C ASN A 101 15.80 13.12 1.96
N GLN A 102 14.80 13.64 2.67
CA GLN A 102 14.55 13.36 4.09
C GLN A 102 13.25 12.57 4.31
N ALA A 103 12.76 11.86 3.30
CA ALA A 103 11.57 11.03 3.42
C ALA A 103 11.74 9.93 4.50
N ASP A 104 12.94 9.38 4.62
CA ASP A 104 13.26 8.38 5.64
C ASP A 104 13.18 8.97 7.05
N GLU A 105 13.65 10.20 7.26
CA GLU A 105 13.56 10.88 8.56
C GLU A 105 12.10 11.14 8.96
N ILE A 106 11.29 11.59 8.02
CA ILE A 106 9.85 11.81 8.24
C ILE A 106 9.16 10.50 8.60
N LEU A 107 9.44 9.43 7.85
CA LEU A 107 8.81 8.14 8.11
C LEU A 107 9.26 7.53 9.44
N ALA A 108 10.53 7.71 9.84
CA ALA A 108 11.03 7.27 11.14
C ALA A 108 10.36 7.99 12.34
N ILE A 109 9.87 9.22 12.14
CA ILE A 109 9.06 9.93 13.14
C ILE A 109 7.63 9.36 13.17
N ALA A 110 7.08 9.03 12.00
CA ALA A 110 5.69 8.61 11.85
C ALA A 110 5.46 7.14 12.21
N SER A 111 6.48 6.28 12.10
CA SER A 111 6.34 4.82 12.17
C SER A 111 7.49 4.17 12.94
N PRO A 112 7.22 3.13 13.76
CA PRO A 112 8.25 2.32 14.39
C PRO A 112 8.94 1.33 13.43
N LEU A 113 8.53 1.29 12.16
CA LEU A 113 9.09 0.38 11.15
C LEU A 113 10.58 0.63 10.93
N ASP A 114 11.38 -0.43 10.92
CA ASP A 114 12.78 -0.34 10.52
C ASP A 114 12.88 -0.21 8.99
N ILE A 115 12.99 1.03 8.53
CA ILE A 115 13.02 1.39 7.11
C ILE A 115 14.39 1.33 6.47
N ARG A 116 15.43 0.87 7.19
CA ARG A 116 16.75 0.70 6.58
C ARG A 116 16.68 -0.26 5.38
N PRO A 117 17.40 0.01 4.28
CA PRO A 117 17.30 -0.77 3.04
C PRO A 117 17.53 -2.28 3.21
N ILE A 118 18.33 -2.68 4.22
CA ILE A 118 18.57 -4.10 4.52
C ILE A 118 17.32 -4.82 5.05
N ASN A 119 16.45 -4.10 5.79
CA ASN A 119 15.23 -4.64 6.41
C ASN A 119 13.96 -4.25 5.66
N PHE A 120 14.02 -3.19 4.87
CA PHE A 120 12.89 -2.69 4.07
C PHE A 120 13.39 -2.31 2.66
N PRO A 121 13.65 -3.31 1.79
CA PRO A 121 14.18 -3.13 0.42
C PRO A 121 13.20 -2.44 -0.53
N GLU A 122 13.60 -2.17 -1.77
CA GLU A 122 12.83 -1.40 -2.75
C GLU A 122 11.44 -1.99 -3.09
N ASN A 123 11.30 -3.30 -2.98
CA ASN A 123 10.02 -3.98 -3.19
C ASN A 123 9.25 -4.25 -1.88
N ALA A 124 9.67 -3.69 -0.76
CA ALA A 124 9.02 -3.91 0.52
C ALA A 124 7.65 -3.21 0.60
N ALA A 125 6.68 -3.93 1.14
CA ALA A 125 5.34 -3.45 1.42
C ALA A 125 4.79 -4.18 2.65
N THR A 126 4.41 -3.47 3.69
CA THR A 126 3.92 -4.08 4.93
C THR A 126 2.91 -3.18 5.63
N TYR A 127 2.07 -3.77 6.47
CA TYR A 127 1.34 -3.01 7.46
C TYR A 127 2.25 -2.67 8.64
N SER A 128 2.20 -1.42 9.07
CA SER A 128 2.81 -0.92 10.29
C SER A 128 1.92 0.16 10.92
N GLU A 129 2.43 0.84 11.93
CA GLU A 129 1.75 1.99 12.52
C GLU A 129 2.27 3.29 11.88
N LEU A 130 1.36 4.23 11.70
CA LEU A 130 1.61 5.61 11.31
C LEU A 130 0.94 6.51 12.35
N PHE A 131 1.73 7.15 13.19
CA PHE A 131 1.23 7.92 14.34
C PHE A 131 0.24 7.14 15.20
N GLY A 132 0.51 5.83 15.42
CA GLY A 132 -0.34 4.92 16.17
C GLY A 132 -1.54 4.33 15.41
N ILE A 133 -1.73 4.67 14.14
CA ILE A 133 -2.80 4.13 13.29
C ILE A 133 -2.22 3.13 12.29
N ARG A 134 -2.87 1.97 12.16
CA ARG A 134 -2.46 0.96 11.19
C ARG A 134 -2.55 1.51 9.76
N GLY A 135 -1.46 1.35 9.00
CA GLY A 135 -1.38 1.72 7.61
C GLY A 135 -0.47 0.81 6.80
N LEU A 136 -0.72 0.71 5.51
CA LEU A 136 0.20 0.10 4.57
C LEU A 136 1.34 1.07 4.29
N ILE A 137 2.56 0.60 4.37
CA ILE A 137 3.76 1.33 3.97
C ILE A 137 4.43 0.53 2.86
N MET A 138 4.66 1.18 1.73
CA MET A 138 5.34 0.59 0.59
C MET A 138 6.52 1.47 0.22
N ARG A 139 7.72 0.88 0.08
CA ARG A 139 8.89 1.60 -0.43
C ARG A 139 8.75 1.85 -1.93
N ARG A 140 9.14 3.05 -2.35
CA ARG A 140 9.18 3.47 -3.77
C ARG A 140 10.55 4.08 -4.06
N GLN A 141 10.94 4.15 -5.32
CA GLN A 141 12.26 4.64 -5.75
C GLN A 141 12.67 6.01 -5.14
N LYS A 142 11.70 6.88 -4.86
CA LYS A 142 11.94 8.23 -4.35
C LYS A 142 11.28 8.49 -2.99
N GLY A 143 11.03 7.46 -2.20
CA GLY A 143 10.38 7.58 -0.90
C GLY A 143 9.36 6.47 -0.64
N TYR A 144 8.15 6.83 -0.26
CA TYR A 144 7.14 5.89 0.20
C TYR A 144 5.75 6.20 -0.35
N LEU A 145 4.99 5.15 -0.60
CA LEU A 145 3.54 5.20 -0.72
C LEU A 145 2.94 4.66 0.58
N ILE A 146 1.98 5.40 1.12
CA ILE A 146 1.31 5.09 2.37
C ILE A 146 -0.18 5.02 2.12
N ALA A 147 -0.86 4.01 2.67
CA ALA A 147 -2.31 3.94 2.67
C ALA A 147 -2.83 3.76 4.10
N VAL A 148 -3.79 4.59 4.48
CA VAL A 148 -4.50 4.50 5.77
C VAL A 148 -5.99 4.41 5.53
N GLU A 149 -6.74 3.88 6.51
CA GLU A 149 -8.19 3.93 6.43
C GLU A 149 -8.66 5.37 6.27
N ARG A 150 -9.64 5.57 5.41
CA ARG A 150 -10.15 6.90 5.03
C ARG A 150 -10.58 7.74 6.23
N SER A 151 -11.15 7.11 7.25
CA SER A 151 -11.59 7.78 8.49
C SER A 151 -10.46 8.50 9.24
N TYR A 152 -9.22 8.08 9.07
CA TYR A 152 -8.04 8.67 9.72
C TYR A 152 -7.24 9.60 8.81
N ALA A 153 -7.62 9.75 7.54
CA ALA A 153 -6.82 10.46 6.54
C ALA A 153 -6.52 11.91 6.92
N ASP A 154 -7.50 12.65 7.44
CA ASP A 154 -7.30 14.05 7.80
C ASP A 154 -6.42 14.20 9.06
N MET A 155 -6.56 13.30 10.02
CA MET A 155 -5.69 13.27 11.20
C MET A 155 -4.22 13.00 10.79
N ILE A 156 -3.98 12.03 9.92
CA ILE A 156 -2.65 11.70 9.40
C ILE A 156 -2.07 12.88 8.61
N ALA A 157 -2.87 13.56 7.79
CA ALA A 157 -2.45 14.75 7.07
C ALA A 157 -1.98 15.87 8.01
N ILE A 158 -2.74 16.13 9.08
CA ILE A 158 -2.40 17.13 10.10
C ILE A 158 -1.09 16.76 10.83
N TYR A 159 -0.89 15.49 11.17
CA TYR A 159 0.34 15.06 11.83
C TYR A 159 1.56 15.19 10.93
N PHE A 160 1.44 14.82 9.67
CA PHE A 160 2.50 15.05 8.69
C PHE A 160 2.83 16.54 8.51
N GLU A 161 1.84 17.41 8.46
CA GLU A 161 2.05 18.86 8.39
C GLU A 161 2.83 19.38 9.61
N LYS A 162 2.46 18.93 10.82
CA LYS A 162 3.19 19.30 12.05
C LYS A 162 4.63 18.85 12.02
N VAL A 163 4.91 17.62 11.57
CA VAL A 163 6.29 17.12 11.43
C VAL A 163 7.07 17.97 10.44
N LEU A 164 6.51 18.29 9.27
CA LEU A 164 7.18 19.10 8.26
C LEU A 164 7.50 20.51 8.73
N THR A 165 6.62 21.12 9.55
CA THR A 165 6.79 22.50 10.04
C THR A 165 7.61 22.59 11.33
N GLY A 166 7.91 21.47 11.97
CA GLY A 166 8.62 21.44 13.25
C GLY A 166 7.79 22.00 14.42
N ASN A 167 6.48 22.11 14.27
CA ASN A 167 5.54 22.57 15.28
C ASN A 167 4.90 21.36 15.97
N GLY A 168 5.67 20.66 16.78
CA GLY A 168 5.23 19.56 17.64
C GLY A 168 5.12 19.97 19.08
#